data_835629396e9c821bd0cb0907840352f3
#
_entry.id   835629396e9c821bd0cb0907840352f3
#
_cell.length_a   1.000
_cell.length_b   1.000
_cell.length_c   1.000
_cell.angle_alpha   90.00
_cell.angle_beta   90.00
_cell.angle_gamma   90.00
#
_symmetry.space_group_name_H-M   'P 1'
#
loop_
_entity.id
_entity.type
_entity.pdbx_description
1 polymer ?
#
loop_
_entity_poly.entity_id
_entity_poly.type
_entity_poly.pdbx_seq_one_letter_code
_entity_poly.pdbx_strand_id
1 'polypeptide(L)'
;MKYWLTLIITTAFYSPVLQAQSATGTKEQAHIRELITDHRAMAQAHENAAKCLESGKGEKACHAELQKACKGLGIGKTCGMRHHSH
;
A
#
# COMPACT_ATOMS: atom_id res chain seq x y z
N MET A 1 -54.13 13.04 -32.54
CA MET A 1 -53.44 12.85 -31.27
C MET A 1 -52.19 12.09 -31.49
N LYS A 2 -51.12 12.74 -31.31
CA LYS A 2 -49.83 12.15 -31.60
C LYS A 2 -49.13 11.87 -30.27
N TYR A 3 -48.95 10.63 -30.00
CA TYR A 3 -48.23 10.18 -28.86
C TYR A 3 -46.78 9.99 -29.25
N TRP A 4 -45.99 10.91 -28.77
CA TRP A 4 -44.56 10.78 -28.96
C TRP A 4 -44.02 9.91 -27.83
N LEU A 5 -43.90 8.66 -28.15
CA LEU A 5 -43.11 7.78 -27.31
C LEU A 5 -41.64 8.06 -27.61
N THR A 6 -41.11 9.01 -26.89
CA THR A 6 -39.68 9.15 -26.87
C THR A 6 -39.12 7.96 -26.12
N LEU A 7 -38.71 7.00 -26.88
CA LEU A 7 -37.97 5.90 -26.32
C LEU A 7 -36.58 6.42 -26.02
N ILE A 8 -36.40 6.81 -24.75
CA ILE A 8 -35.08 7.13 -24.28
C ILE A 8 -34.37 5.79 -24.09
N ILE A 9 -33.64 5.42 -25.09
CA ILE A 9 -32.71 4.30 -24.96
C ILE A 9 -31.54 4.82 -24.15
N THR A 10 -31.63 4.64 -22.86
CA THR A 10 -30.45 4.82 -22.02
C THR A 10 -29.56 3.64 -22.29
N THR A 11 -28.66 3.82 -23.24
CA THR A 11 -27.57 2.90 -23.41
C THR A 11 -26.69 3.05 -22.17
N ALA A 12 -26.89 2.21 -21.21
CA ALA A 12 -25.96 2.06 -20.14
C ALA A 12 -24.64 1.60 -20.76
N PHE A 13 -23.71 2.50 -20.83
CA PHE A 13 -22.36 2.14 -21.20
C PHE A 13 -21.77 1.32 -20.07
N TYR A 14 -22.03 0.05 -20.14
CA TYR A 14 -21.26 -0.89 -19.35
C TYR A 14 -19.90 -0.95 -20.01
N SER A 15 -19.00 -0.15 -19.53
CA SER A 15 -17.60 -0.38 -19.81
C SER A 15 -17.17 -1.50 -18.90
N PRO A 16 -16.95 -2.70 -19.40
CA PRO A 16 -16.25 -3.67 -18.60
C PRO A 16 -14.89 -3.06 -18.36
N VAL A 17 -14.63 -2.73 -17.13
CA VAL A 17 -13.26 -2.47 -16.71
C VAL A 17 -12.55 -3.80 -16.93
N LEU A 18 -11.96 -3.92 -18.07
CA LEU A 18 -10.98 -4.94 -18.30
C LEU A 18 -9.84 -4.62 -17.34
N GLN A 19 -9.96 -5.16 -16.18
CA GLN A 19 -8.80 -5.30 -15.35
C GLN A 19 -7.84 -6.13 -16.21
N ALA A 20 -6.82 -5.45 -16.67
CA ALA A 20 -5.72 -6.11 -17.32
C ALA A 20 -4.99 -6.95 -16.27
N GLN A 21 -5.71 -7.85 -15.68
CA GLN A 21 -5.09 -8.96 -15.00
C GLN A 21 -4.67 -9.86 -16.12
N SER A 22 -3.46 -9.56 -16.56
CA SER A 22 -2.80 -10.45 -17.47
C SER A 22 -2.93 -11.86 -16.92
N ALA A 23 -3.29 -12.75 -17.76
CA ALA A 23 -3.34 -14.17 -17.49
C ALA A 23 -1.97 -14.74 -17.12
N THR A 24 -1.02 -13.93 -16.72
CA THR A 24 0.34 -14.33 -16.36
C THR A 24 0.39 -14.97 -14.98
N GLY A 25 -0.68 -15.60 -14.61
CA GLY A 25 -0.61 -16.59 -13.58
C GLY A 25 -0.65 -16.09 -12.16
N THR A 26 -1.09 -16.99 -11.37
CA THR A 26 -1.28 -16.88 -9.95
C THR A 26 -0.01 -16.56 -9.17
N LYS A 27 1.18 -16.92 -9.70
CA LYS A 27 2.46 -16.65 -9.05
C LYS A 27 2.80 -15.17 -9.04
N GLU A 28 2.62 -14.49 -10.17
CA GLU A 28 2.89 -13.06 -10.27
C GLU A 28 1.92 -12.27 -9.41
N GLN A 29 0.65 -12.62 -9.41
CA GLN A 29 -0.35 -11.98 -8.58
C GLN A 29 -0.07 -12.18 -7.09
N ALA A 30 0.35 -13.38 -6.70
CA ALA A 30 0.73 -13.66 -5.32
C ALA A 30 1.95 -12.83 -4.91
N HIS A 31 2.92 -12.71 -5.79
CA HIS A 31 4.11 -11.89 -5.56
C HIS A 31 3.75 -10.41 -5.41
N ILE A 32 2.89 -9.90 -6.27
CA ILE A 32 2.43 -8.51 -6.19
C ILE A 32 1.70 -8.26 -4.87
N ARG A 33 0.84 -9.17 -4.44
CA ARG A 33 0.15 -9.05 -3.16
C ARG A 33 1.13 -9.03 -1.98
N GLU A 34 2.15 -9.85 -2.03
CA GLU A 34 3.20 -9.86 -1.03
C GLU A 34 3.94 -8.52 -1.00
N LEU A 35 4.31 -7.99 -2.15
CA LEU A 35 4.95 -6.67 -2.25
C LEU A 35 4.07 -5.57 -1.66
N ILE A 36 2.78 -5.58 -1.96
CA ILE A 36 1.83 -4.61 -1.41
C ILE A 36 1.79 -4.71 0.11
N THR A 37 1.72 -5.92 0.64
CA THR A 37 1.70 -6.16 2.08
C THR A 37 2.98 -5.66 2.73
N ASP A 38 4.12 -5.92 2.12
CA ASP A 38 5.42 -5.48 2.64
C ASP A 38 5.54 -3.96 2.63
N HIS A 39 5.11 -3.31 1.55
CA HIS A 39 5.10 -1.85 1.50
C HIS A 39 4.22 -1.23 2.57
N ARG A 40 3.05 -1.80 2.80
CA ARG A 40 2.15 -1.33 3.86
C ARG A 40 2.73 -1.57 5.24
N ALA A 41 3.38 -2.70 5.45
CA ALA A 41 4.05 -3.00 6.71
C ALA A 41 5.20 -2.02 6.99
N MET A 42 5.99 -1.68 5.96
CA MET A 42 7.04 -0.68 6.09
C MET A 42 6.45 0.70 6.41
N ALA A 43 5.40 1.10 5.74
CA ALA A 43 4.71 2.36 5.99
C ALA A 43 4.22 2.43 7.44
N GLN A 44 3.63 1.36 7.94
CA GLN A 44 3.15 1.28 9.31
C GLN A 44 4.30 1.34 10.31
N ALA A 45 5.40 0.66 10.03
CA ALA A 45 6.59 0.68 10.87
C ALA A 45 7.14 2.10 11.01
N HIS A 46 7.22 2.84 9.89
CA HIS A 46 7.68 4.22 9.91
C HIS A 46 6.71 5.15 10.60
N GLU A 47 5.40 4.97 10.42
CA GLU A 47 4.39 5.74 11.12
C GLU A 47 4.48 5.54 12.63
N ASN A 48 4.69 4.31 13.06
CA ASN A 48 4.87 4.01 14.49
C ASN A 48 6.16 4.64 15.03
N ALA A 49 7.22 4.67 14.24
CA ALA A 49 8.46 5.33 14.61
C ALA A 49 8.26 6.84 14.79
N ALA A 50 7.51 7.47 13.89
CA ALA A 50 7.17 8.89 13.99
C ALA A 50 6.39 9.19 15.27
N LYS A 51 5.38 8.40 15.56
CA LYS A 51 4.59 8.52 16.80
C LYS A 51 5.44 8.32 18.04
N CYS A 52 6.36 7.37 17.99
CA CYS A 52 7.30 7.12 19.08
C CYS A 52 8.15 8.35 19.35
N LEU A 53 8.71 8.95 18.31
CA LEU A 53 9.52 10.16 18.43
C LEU A 53 8.72 11.33 18.96
N GLU A 54 7.48 11.49 18.51
CA GLU A 54 6.57 12.52 19.02
C GLU A 54 6.26 12.34 20.51
N SER A 55 6.26 11.11 20.99
CA SER A 55 5.97 10.81 22.39
C SER A 55 7.11 11.19 23.35
N GLY A 56 8.28 11.50 22.84
CA GLY A 56 9.43 11.89 23.65
C GLY A 56 10.25 10.74 24.18
N LYS A 57 10.02 9.51 23.71
CA LYS A 57 10.83 8.34 24.13
C LYS A 57 12.30 8.43 23.76
N GLY A 58 12.61 9.25 22.76
CA GLY A 58 13.97 9.44 22.29
C GLY A 58 14.29 8.58 21.06
N GLU A 59 15.23 9.06 20.28
CA GLU A 59 15.62 8.48 19.00
C GLU A 59 16.09 7.04 19.15
N LYS A 60 16.96 6.78 20.11
CA LYS A 60 17.53 5.44 20.29
C LYS A 60 16.46 4.37 20.54
N ALA A 61 15.53 4.66 21.44
CA ALA A 61 14.45 3.72 21.75
C ALA A 61 13.51 3.52 20.56
N CYS A 62 13.15 4.61 19.88
CA CYS A 62 12.25 4.56 18.74
C CYS A 62 12.87 3.83 17.56
N HIS A 63 14.16 4.03 17.30
CA HIS A 63 14.87 3.31 16.24
C HIS A 63 15.05 1.83 16.57
N ALA A 64 15.21 1.48 17.83
CA ALA A 64 15.25 0.08 18.24
C ALA A 64 13.92 -0.62 17.96
N GLU A 65 12.81 0.03 18.23
CA GLU A 65 11.47 -0.47 17.90
C GLU A 65 11.28 -0.59 16.39
N LEU A 66 11.73 0.39 15.63
CA LEU A 66 11.68 0.38 14.17
C LEU A 66 12.47 -0.79 13.60
N GLN A 67 13.67 -1.04 14.11
CA GLN A 67 14.50 -2.15 13.63
C GLN A 67 13.82 -3.49 13.86
N LYS A 68 13.12 -3.66 14.96
CA LYS A 68 12.34 -4.88 15.20
C LYS A 68 11.20 -5.03 14.20
N ALA A 69 10.49 -3.95 13.93
CA ALA A 69 9.39 -3.93 12.98
C ALA A 69 9.86 -4.14 11.53
N CYS A 70 11.08 -3.74 11.23
CA CYS A 70 11.65 -3.83 9.89
C CYS A 70 12.27 -5.18 9.55
N LYS A 71 12.32 -6.11 10.47
CA LYS A 71 12.91 -7.43 10.20
C LYS A 71 12.22 -8.12 9.03
N GLY A 72 13.00 -8.44 8.01
CA GLY A 72 12.48 -9.07 6.80
C GLY A 72 11.74 -8.15 5.86
N LEU A 73 11.70 -6.85 6.16
CA LEU A 73 11.05 -5.85 5.32
C LEU A 73 12.09 -4.90 4.72
N GLY A 74 12.08 -4.78 3.41
CA GLY A 74 12.90 -3.82 2.72
C GLY A 74 14.40 -4.04 2.88
N ILE A 75 15.16 -3.00 2.62
CA ILE A 75 16.62 -3.03 2.65
C ILE A 75 17.12 -2.33 3.91
N GLY A 76 17.99 -3.02 4.63
CA GLY A 76 18.63 -2.46 5.84
C GLY A 76 17.79 -2.61 7.09
N LYS A 77 18.37 -2.22 8.21
CA LYS A 77 17.78 -2.42 9.52
C LYS A 77 16.59 -1.50 9.81
N THR A 78 16.52 -0.39 9.12
CA THR A 78 15.51 0.66 9.34
C THR A 78 14.54 0.80 8.18
N CYS A 79 14.32 -0.26 7.41
CA CYS A 79 13.41 -0.29 6.24
C CYS A 79 13.65 0.86 5.26
N GLY A 80 14.91 1.17 4.98
CA GLY A 80 15.27 2.22 4.05
C GLY A 80 15.48 3.61 4.66
N MET A 81 15.24 3.80 5.94
CA MET A 81 15.55 5.06 6.60
C MET A 81 17.05 5.24 6.79
N ARG A 82 17.51 6.44 6.54
CA ARG A 82 18.89 6.79 6.81
C ARG A 82 19.11 6.88 8.32
N HIS A 83 20.08 6.12 8.79
CA HIS A 83 20.47 6.20 10.19
C HIS A 83 21.44 7.37 10.38
N HIS A 84 21.05 8.31 11.22
CA HIS A 84 21.93 9.37 11.64
C HIS A 84 22.68 8.94 12.91
N SER A 85 23.94 8.67 12.77
CA SER A 85 24.78 8.41 13.92
C SER A 85 25.24 9.75 14.50
N HIS A 86 24.89 9.96 15.71
CA HIS A 86 25.38 11.09 16.48
C HIS A 86 26.46 10.63 17.46
#